data_38414b24df0ec8cdc5791e8665e61104
#
_entry.id   38414b24df0ec8cdc5791e8665e61104
#
_cell.length_a   1.000
_cell.length_b   1.000
_cell.length_c   1.000
_cell.angle_alpha   90.00
_cell.angle_beta   90.00
_cell.angle_gamma   90.00
#
_symmetry.space_group_name_H-M   'P 1'
#
loop_
_entity.id
_entity.type
_entity.pdbx_description
1 polymer ?
#
loop_
_entity_poly.entity_id
_entity_poly.type
_entity_poly.pdbx_seq_one_letter_code
_entity_poly.pdbx_strand_id
1 'polypeptide(L)'
;KAGVKAVNHIKNNDVMGFVEALKKYRYFTKKAHEYLQFIRENEVETVIFVDFGGFNLKFFELLKKKILKKELQNLRMIYYIPPKVWAWGKGRIKKLRKFDDVIVIFPFEKEYYDESLRKDKSKGLKVEYFGNPFVDKYDFSDKLGEKILLLPGSRKQEIEKFLPVIVELVRNEKVKNEKFLMK
;
A
#
# COMPACT_ATOMS: atom_id res chain seq x y z
N LYS A 1 3.28 19.07 -11.60
CA LYS A 1 2.34 18.91 -10.45
C LYS A 1 0.97 18.63 -11.05
N ALA A 2 0.32 17.53 -10.62
CA ALA A 2 -0.92 17.02 -11.23
C ALA A 2 -2.20 17.82 -10.88
N GLY A 3 -2.09 19.03 -10.33
CA GLY A 3 -3.26 19.86 -9.98
C GLY A 3 -4.15 19.32 -8.86
N VAL A 4 -3.71 18.26 -8.15
CA VAL A 4 -4.50 17.61 -7.08
C VAL A 4 -4.45 18.44 -5.80
N LYS A 5 -5.63 18.76 -5.23
CA LYS A 5 -5.76 19.43 -3.94
C LYS A 5 -5.60 18.40 -2.82
N ALA A 6 -4.56 18.53 -1.99
CA ALA A 6 -4.38 17.69 -0.79
C ALA A 6 -5.32 18.18 0.32
N VAL A 7 -6.22 17.29 0.78
CA VAL A 7 -7.14 17.56 1.90
C VAL A 7 -6.47 17.20 3.24
N ASN A 8 -5.57 16.20 3.25
CA ASN A 8 -4.82 15.76 4.43
C ASN A 8 -3.39 15.35 4.07
N HIS A 9 -2.46 15.42 5.03
CA HIS A 9 -1.07 15.08 4.85
C HIS A 9 -0.68 13.84 5.68
N ILE A 10 0.09 12.91 5.09
CA ILE A 10 0.52 11.63 5.71
C ILE A 10 1.50 11.82 6.88
N LYS A 11 2.20 12.93 7.00
CA LYS A 11 3.26 13.17 8.01
C LYS A 11 2.86 12.89 9.48
N ASN A 12 1.58 12.80 9.79
CA ASN A 12 1.08 12.54 11.14
C ASN A 12 0.79 11.06 11.42
N ASN A 13 1.21 10.14 10.57
CA ASN A 13 0.83 8.73 10.64
C ASN A 13 1.91 7.79 11.21
N ASP A 14 3.09 8.31 11.57
CA ASP A 14 4.21 7.53 12.10
C ASP A 14 4.13 7.38 13.63
N VAL A 15 3.39 6.38 14.10
CA VAL A 15 3.34 6.03 15.52
C VAL A 15 3.30 4.52 15.67
N MET A 16 4.19 3.95 16.48
CA MET A 16 4.28 2.51 16.77
C MET A 16 4.32 2.22 18.28
N GLY A 17 3.42 1.29 18.71
CA GLY A 17 3.32 0.78 20.08
C GLY A 17 1.91 0.26 20.38
N PHE A 18 1.70 -0.57 21.44
CA PHE A 18 0.39 -1.16 21.72
C PHE A 18 -0.62 -0.09 22.18
N VAL A 19 -0.22 0.86 23.03
CA VAL A 19 -1.03 2.03 23.43
C VAL A 19 -1.25 2.96 22.22
N GLU A 20 -0.26 3.03 21.37
CA GLU A 20 -0.31 3.72 20.09
C GLU A 20 -1.27 3.07 19.09
N ALA A 21 -1.42 1.75 19.08
CA ALA A 21 -2.39 1.05 18.25
C ALA A 21 -3.83 1.45 18.58
N LEU A 22 -4.16 1.68 19.85
CA LEU A 22 -5.49 2.13 20.27
C LEU A 22 -5.74 3.60 19.91
N LYS A 23 -4.74 4.48 20.13
CA LYS A 23 -4.77 5.88 19.67
C LYS A 23 -4.89 5.94 18.15
N LYS A 24 -4.17 5.08 17.44
CA LYS A 24 -4.18 4.93 16.00
C LYS A 24 -5.55 4.46 15.48
N TYR A 25 -6.20 3.52 16.18
CA TYR A 25 -7.55 3.09 15.82
C TYR A 25 -8.56 4.26 15.90
N ARG A 26 -8.55 5.02 16.99
CA ARG A 26 -9.41 6.22 17.14
C ARG A 26 -9.13 7.27 16.07
N TYR A 27 -7.86 7.53 15.80
CA TYR A 27 -7.44 8.45 14.74
C TYR A 27 -7.97 8.03 13.37
N PHE A 28 -7.77 6.77 12.98
CA PHE A 28 -8.25 6.27 11.69
C PHE A 28 -9.78 6.21 11.60
N THR A 29 -10.47 5.92 12.70
CA THR A 29 -11.93 5.98 12.74
C THR A 29 -12.41 7.41 12.50
N LYS A 30 -11.81 8.38 13.17
CA LYS A 30 -12.11 9.82 12.96
C LYS A 30 -11.86 10.20 11.49
N LYS A 31 -10.71 9.83 10.92
CA LYS A 31 -10.39 10.10 9.51
C LYS A 31 -11.36 9.44 8.53
N ALA A 32 -11.81 8.23 8.80
CA ALA A 32 -12.81 7.56 7.98
C ALA A 32 -14.14 8.33 7.96
N HIS A 33 -14.55 8.93 9.08
CA HIS A 33 -15.76 9.75 9.15
C HIS A 33 -15.58 11.10 8.43
N GLU A 34 -14.42 11.75 8.58
CA GLU A 34 -14.09 12.97 7.85
C GLU A 34 -14.14 12.74 6.33
N TYR A 35 -13.55 11.63 5.84
CA TYR A 35 -13.60 11.27 4.41
C TYR A 35 -15.00 10.90 3.94
N LEU A 36 -15.80 10.22 4.78
CA LEU A 36 -17.19 9.93 4.46
C LEU A 36 -18.02 11.21 4.31
N GLN A 37 -17.82 12.18 5.20
CA GLN A 37 -18.45 13.49 5.12
C GLN A 37 -18.03 14.23 3.86
N PHE A 38 -16.72 14.25 3.57
CA PHE A 38 -16.20 14.87 2.34
C PHE A 38 -16.81 14.25 1.06
N ILE A 39 -16.94 12.92 1.02
CA ILE A 39 -17.55 12.21 -0.12
C ILE A 39 -19.00 12.66 -0.33
N ARG A 40 -19.75 12.84 0.74
CA ARG A 40 -21.16 13.31 0.67
C ARG A 40 -21.27 14.75 0.21
N GLU A 41 -20.47 15.65 0.82
CA GLU A 41 -20.53 17.09 0.57
C GLU A 41 -20.07 17.49 -0.84
N ASN A 42 -19.22 16.65 -1.45
CA ASN A 42 -18.65 16.91 -2.77
C ASN A 42 -19.18 15.97 -3.86
N GLU A 43 -20.23 15.21 -3.59
CA GLU A 43 -20.89 14.29 -4.55
C GLU A 43 -19.88 13.39 -5.28
N VAL A 44 -18.89 12.88 -4.54
CA VAL A 44 -17.81 12.07 -5.10
C VAL A 44 -18.39 10.79 -5.73
N GLU A 45 -18.08 10.52 -6.98
CA GLU A 45 -18.53 9.34 -7.72
C GLU A 45 -17.51 8.21 -7.72
N THR A 46 -16.21 8.53 -7.60
CA THR A 46 -15.12 7.56 -7.65
C THR A 46 -14.16 7.75 -6.48
N VAL A 47 -13.84 6.64 -5.80
CA VAL A 47 -12.83 6.59 -4.74
C VAL A 47 -11.69 5.67 -5.16
N ILE A 48 -10.47 6.22 -5.20
CA ILE A 48 -9.25 5.46 -5.47
C ILE A 48 -8.50 5.23 -4.17
N PHE A 49 -8.39 3.99 -3.77
CA PHE A 49 -7.58 3.56 -2.63
C PHE A 49 -6.17 3.26 -3.09
N VAL A 50 -5.17 3.83 -2.42
CA VAL A 50 -3.77 3.62 -2.78
C VAL A 50 -3.03 2.98 -1.61
N ASP A 51 -2.40 1.82 -1.85
CA ASP A 51 -1.61 1.08 -0.84
C ASP A 51 -2.32 0.98 0.54
N PHE A 52 -1.60 1.04 1.64
CA PHE A 52 -2.07 1.14 3.03
C PHE A 52 -3.27 0.24 3.40
N GLY A 53 -3.14 -1.06 3.10
CA GLY A 53 -4.21 -2.06 3.18
C GLY A 53 -4.95 -2.15 4.53
N GLY A 54 -4.29 -1.83 5.64
CA GLY A 54 -4.89 -1.89 6.97
C GLY A 54 -6.06 -0.91 7.16
N PHE A 55 -5.89 0.33 6.73
CA PHE A 55 -6.94 1.36 6.79
C PHE A 55 -7.91 1.22 5.61
N ASN A 56 -7.36 1.15 4.40
CA ASN A 56 -8.15 1.19 3.17
C ASN A 56 -9.22 0.09 3.09
N LEU A 57 -8.91 -1.14 3.49
CA LEU A 57 -9.89 -2.23 3.51
C LEU A 57 -11.01 -2.03 4.54
N LYS A 58 -10.71 -1.39 5.69
CA LYS A 58 -11.73 -1.05 6.69
C LYS A 58 -12.61 0.11 6.23
N PHE A 59 -12.00 1.11 5.61
CA PHE A 59 -12.73 2.25 5.07
C PHE A 59 -13.64 1.82 3.91
N PHE A 60 -13.17 0.95 3.03
CA PHE A 60 -13.97 0.33 2.00
C PHE A 60 -15.21 -0.40 2.57
N GLU A 61 -15.05 -1.21 3.62
CA GLU A 61 -16.18 -1.88 4.27
C GLU A 61 -17.19 -0.90 4.85
N LEU A 62 -16.72 0.21 5.42
CA LEU A 62 -17.59 1.29 5.90
C LEU A 62 -18.40 1.89 4.76
N LEU A 63 -17.77 2.23 3.64
CA LEU A 63 -18.45 2.79 2.46
C LEU A 63 -19.49 1.81 1.91
N LYS A 64 -19.13 0.53 1.72
CA LYS A 64 -20.09 -0.50 1.26
C LYS A 64 -21.30 -0.63 2.20
N LYS A 65 -21.08 -0.58 3.53
CA LYS A 65 -22.16 -0.61 4.51
C LYS A 65 -23.09 0.60 4.39
N LYS A 66 -22.53 1.80 4.15
CA LYS A 66 -23.30 3.04 3.98
C LYS A 66 -24.11 3.04 2.69
N ILE A 67 -23.52 2.53 1.60
CA ILE A 67 -24.24 2.36 0.31
C ILE A 67 -25.40 1.36 0.48
N LEU A 68 -25.18 0.21 1.09
CA LEU A 68 -26.22 -0.80 1.32
C LEU A 68 -27.37 -0.27 2.17
N LYS A 69 -27.12 0.61 3.11
CA LYS A 69 -28.15 1.29 3.92
C LYS A 69 -28.79 2.48 3.22
N LYS A 70 -28.44 2.75 1.97
CA LYS A 70 -28.88 3.93 1.20
C LYS A 70 -28.52 5.27 1.89
N GLU A 71 -27.50 5.27 2.75
CA GLU A 71 -26.98 6.47 3.41
C GLU A 71 -25.92 7.19 2.56
N LEU A 72 -25.49 6.55 1.47
CA LEU A 72 -24.52 7.06 0.51
C LEU A 72 -24.92 6.58 -0.90
N GLN A 73 -24.67 7.43 -1.90
CA GLN A 73 -24.82 7.06 -3.30
C GLN A 73 -23.86 5.92 -3.70
N ASN A 74 -24.13 5.26 -4.83
CA ASN A 74 -23.23 4.25 -5.33
C ASN A 74 -21.92 4.88 -5.78
N LEU A 75 -20.81 4.28 -5.39
CA LEU A 75 -19.44 4.74 -5.67
C LEU A 75 -18.72 3.70 -6.51
N ARG A 76 -18.01 4.14 -7.54
CA ARG A 76 -16.95 3.34 -8.16
C ARG A 76 -15.75 3.30 -7.23
N MET A 77 -15.29 2.10 -6.83
CA MET A 77 -14.18 1.91 -5.90
C MET A 77 -13.05 1.13 -6.55
N ILE A 78 -11.93 1.81 -6.74
CA ILE A 78 -10.72 1.31 -7.39
C ILE A 78 -9.63 1.11 -6.35
N TYR A 79 -8.92 -0.02 -6.38
CA TYR A 79 -7.75 -0.23 -5.54
C TYR A 79 -6.47 -0.22 -6.38
N TYR A 80 -5.62 0.77 -6.16
CA TYR A 80 -4.29 0.87 -6.75
C TYR A 80 -3.23 0.43 -5.72
N ILE A 81 -2.32 -0.44 -6.11
CA ILE A 81 -1.31 -1.06 -5.24
C ILE A 81 -1.97 -1.82 -4.07
N PRO A 82 -2.73 -2.89 -4.33
CA PRO A 82 -3.42 -3.63 -3.29
C PRO A 82 -2.45 -4.34 -2.34
N PRO A 83 -2.94 -4.78 -1.14
CA PRO A 83 -2.15 -5.62 -0.26
C PRO A 83 -1.59 -6.85 -0.97
N LYS A 84 -0.34 -7.21 -0.66
CA LYS A 84 0.37 -8.34 -1.27
C LYS A 84 -0.18 -9.69 -0.76
N VAL A 85 -1.40 -10.04 -1.19
CA VAL A 85 -2.12 -11.24 -0.73
C VAL A 85 -1.45 -12.56 -1.14
N TRP A 86 -0.59 -12.53 -2.14
CA TRP A 86 0.25 -13.64 -2.55
C TRP A 86 1.36 -13.94 -1.54
N ALA A 87 1.90 -12.94 -0.84
CA ALA A 87 2.92 -13.09 0.18
C ALA A 87 2.32 -13.44 1.55
N TRP A 88 1.21 -12.76 1.93
CA TRP A 88 0.57 -12.94 3.23
C TRP A 88 -0.88 -12.42 3.23
N GLY A 89 -1.70 -12.95 4.14
CA GLY A 89 -3.07 -12.46 4.32
C GLY A 89 -4.03 -12.84 3.19
N LYS A 90 -3.94 -14.06 2.65
CA LYS A 90 -4.80 -14.60 1.57
C LYS A 90 -6.31 -14.34 1.77
N GLY A 91 -6.79 -14.30 3.02
CA GLY A 91 -8.20 -13.98 3.33
C GLY A 91 -8.65 -12.60 2.87
N ARG A 92 -7.72 -11.66 2.64
CA ARG A 92 -8.03 -10.30 2.14
C ARG A 92 -8.53 -10.31 0.70
N ILE A 93 -8.23 -11.35 -0.07
CA ILE A 93 -8.70 -11.48 -1.46
C ILE A 93 -10.24 -11.43 -1.54
N LYS A 94 -10.95 -11.96 -0.53
CA LYS A 94 -12.41 -11.90 -0.45
C LYS A 94 -12.94 -10.46 -0.36
N LYS A 95 -12.17 -9.55 0.22
CA LYS A 95 -12.51 -8.12 0.31
C LYS A 95 -12.17 -7.41 -1.00
N LEU A 96 -11.00 -7.71 -1.56
CA LEU A 96 -10.55 -7.12 -2.82
C LEU A 96 -11.49 -7.45 -3.98
N ARG A 97 -12.11 -8.63 -3.99
CA ARG A 97 -13.11 -9.02 -4.99
C ARG A 97 -14.39 -8.15 -5.02
N LYS A 98 -14.58 -7.32 -4.01
CA LYS A 98 -15.75 -6.43 -3.92
C LYS A 98 -15.46 -5.02 -4.47
N PHE A 99 -14.24 -4.75 -4.90
CA PHE A 99 -13.89 -3.55 -5.63
C PHE A 99 -14.35 -3.65 -7.08
N ASP A 100 -14.55 -2.52 -7.72
CA ASP A 100 -14.90 -2.48 -9.13
C ASP A 100 -13.68 -2.77 -10.01
N ASP A 101 -12.53 -2.18 -9.66
CA ASP A 101 -11.25 -2.45 -10.32
C ASP A 101 -10.13 -2.61 -9.27
N VAL A 102 -9.15 -3.45 -9.59
CA VAL A 102 -7.90 -3.58 -8.84
C VAL A 102 -6.72 -3.43 -9.78
N ILE A 103 -5.85 -2.46 -9.51
CA ILE A 103 -4.69 -2.16 -10.34
C ILE A 103 -3.43 -2.58 -9.59
N VAL A 104 -2.73 -3.56 -10.13
CA VAL A 104 -1.50 -4.13 -9.57
C VAL A 104 -0.26 -3.52 -10.22
N ILE A 105 0.90 -3.63 -9.54
CA ILE A 105 2.17 -3.06 -10.02
C ILE A 105 3.21 -4.12 -10.42
N PHE A 106 2.88 -5.39 -10.29
CA PHE A 106 3.71 -6.49 -10.78
C PHE A 106 2.89 -7.40 -11.70
N PRO A 107 3.44 -7.85 -12.83
CA PRO A 107 2.69 -8.66 -13.81
C PRO A 107 2.20 -9.98 -13.21
N PHE A 108 3.01 -10.67 -12.40
CA PHE A 108 2.62 -11.93 -11.75
C PHE A 108 1.44 -11.78 -10.78
N GLU A 109 1.20 -10.58 -10.24
CA GLU A 109 0.05 -10.33 -9.37
C GLU A 109 -1.25 -10.48 -10.14
N LYS A 110 -1.30 -10.03 -11.40
CA LYS A 110 -2.48 -10.19 -12.26
C LYS A 110 -2.80 -11.67 -12.45
N GLU A 111 -1.81 -12.49 -12.79
CA GLU A 111 -1.97 -13.93 -12.95
C GLU A 111 -2.47 -14.59 -11.66
N TYR A 112 -1.90 -14.23 -10.51
CA TYR A 112 -2.31 -14.74 -9.21
C TYR A 112 -3.77 -14.42 -8.89
N TYR A 113 -4.23 -13.21 -9.20
CA TYR A 113 -5.63 -12.82 -9.02
C TYR A 113 -6.54 -13.57 -10.00
N ASP A 114 -6.17 -13.65 -11.26
CA ASP A 114 -6.95 -14.35 -12.29
C ASP A 114 -7.15 -15.84 -11.95
N GLU A 115 -6.12 -16.53 -11.47
CA GLU A 115 -6.24 -17.91 -10.97
C GLU A 115 -7.16 -18.03 -9.75
N SER A 116 -7.05 -17.10 -8.81
CA SER A 116 -7.91 -17.05 -7.63
C SER A 116 -9.37 -16.84 -7.99
N LEU A 117 -9.63 -16.08 -9.06
CA LEU A 117 -10.98 -15.79 -9.56
C LEU A 117 -11.59 -16.96 -10.32
N ARG A 118 -10.79 -17.73 -11.07
CA ARG A 118 -11.27 -18.94 -11.78
C ARG A 118 -11.82 -20.00 -10.82
N LYS A 119 -11.27 -20.07 -9.61
CA LYS A 119 -11.71 -21.01 -8.56
C LYS A 119 -13.03 -20.61 -7.88
N ASP A 120 -13.45 -19.37 -8.03
CA ASP A 120 -14.65 -18.82 -7.40
C ASP A 120 -15.50 -18.15 -8.49
N LYS A 121 -16.61 -18.78 -8.84
CA LYS A 121 -17.56 -18.31 -9.88
C LYS A 121 -18.27 -16.99 -9.53
N SER A 122 -17.83 -16.26 -8.52
CA SER A 122 -18.35 -14.93 -8.19
C SER A 122 -17.91 -13.89 -9.25
N LYS A 123 -18.78 -12.90 -9.53
CA LYS A 123 -18.60 -11.85 -10.54
C LYS A 123 -17.16 -11.36 -10.64
N GLY A 124 -16.63 -11.38 -11.86
CA GLY A 124 -15.25 -11.11 -12.16
C GLY A 124 -14.77 -9.76 -11.65
N LEU A 125 -13.88 -9.78 -10.67
CA LEU A 125 -13.02 -8.65 -10.35
C LEU A 125 -12.21 -8.31 -11.60
N LYS A 126 -12.22 -7.07 -12.03
CA LYS A 126 -11.35 -6.59 -13.09
C LYS A 126 -9.98 -6.27 -12.48
N VAL A 127 -8.97 -7.06 -12.83
CA VAL A 127 -7.58 -6.84 -12.41
C VAL A 127 -6.76 -6.37 -13.60
N GLU A 128 -6.15 -5.19 -13.44
CA GLU A 128 -5.35 -4.55 -14.47
C GLU A 128 -3.90 -4.37 -14.01
N TYR A 129 -2.99 -4.44 -14.97
CA TYR A 129 -1.58 -4.14 -14.80
C TYR A 129 -1.16 -3.12 -15.86
N PHE A 130 -0.76 -1.93 -15.43
CA PHE A 130 -0.31 -0.84 -16.30
C PHE A 130 1.17 -0.52 -16.13
N GLY A 131 1.91 -1.37 -15.43
CA GLY A 131 3.31 -1.15 -15.10
C GLY A 131 3.54 -0.74 -13.64
N ASN A 132 4.80 -0.57 -13.30
CA ASN A 132 5.22 -0.10 -11.99
C ASN A 132 5.58 1.39 -12.07
N PRO A 133 5.00 2.27 -11.23
CA PRO A 133 5.21 3.72 -11.30
C PRO A 133 6.67 4.15 -11.09
N PHE A 134 7.52 3.29 -10.54
CA PHE A 134 8.96 3.57 -10.42
C PHE A 134 9.69 3.49 -11.76
N VAL A 135 9.18 2.71 -12.72
CA VAL A 135 9.79 2.59 -14.05
C VAL A 135 9.74 3.91 -14.79
N ASP A 136 8.65 4.66 -14.66
CA ASP A 136 8.48 5.97 -15.31
C ASP A 136 9.32 7.07 -14.65
N LYS A 137 9.80 6.83 -13.44
CA LYS A 137 10.49 7.86 -12.64
C LYS A 137 12.01 7.75 -12.70
N TYR A 138 12.54 6.58 -12.97
CA TYR A 138 13.97 6.30 -12.89
C TYR A 138 14.48 5.69 -14.20
N ASP A 139 15.60 6.22 -14.68
CA ASP A 139 16.36 5.58 -15.74
C ASP A 139 17.12 4.39 -15.15
N PHE A 140 16.84 3.22 -15.68
CA PHE A 140 17.53 1.99 -15.29
C PHE A 140 18.73 1.78 -16.21
N SER A 141 19.88 1.50 -15.63
CA SER A 141 21.10 1.15 -16.35
C SER A 141 21.48 -0.29 -16.03
N ASP A 142 21.84 -1.05 -17.03
CA ASP A 142 22.39 -2.41 -16.88
C ASP A 142 23.84 -2.41 -16.35
N LYS A 143 24.46 -1.22 -16.21
CA LYS A 143 25.81 -1.10 -15.68
C LYS A 143 25.79 -1.28 -14.17
N LEU A 144 26.49 -2.30 -13.69
CA LEU A 144 26.75 -2.47 -12.27
C LEU A 144 27.67 -1.34 -11.78
N GLY A 145 27.28 -0.72 -10.69
CA GLY A 145 28.11 0.26 -10.00
C GLY A 145 29.22 -0.46 -9.20
N GLU A 146 30.29 0.29 -8.91
CA GLU A 146 31.41 -0.19 -8.08
C GLU A 146 31.13 -0.10 -6.56
N LYS A 147 29.95 0.34 -6.17
CA LYS A 147 29.60 0.62 -4.76
C LYS A 147 28.46 -0.27 -4.30
N ILE A 148 28.60 -0.81 -3.11
CA ILE A 148 27.54 -1.58 -2.45
C ILE A 148 26.67 -0.61 -1.63
N LEU A 149 25.38 -0.52 -1.97
CA LEU A 149 24.42 0.30 -1.23
C LEU A 149 23.79 -0.52 -0.08
N LEU A 150 23.98 -0.02 1.14
CA LEU A 150 23.40 -0.61 2.35
C LEU A 150 22.10 0.11 2.70
N LEU A 151 21.01 -0.64 2.81
CA LEU A 151 19.66 -0.16 3.12
C LEU A 151 19.17 -0.78 4.45
N PRO A 152 19.48 -0.16 5.61
CA PRO A 152 19.14 -0.73 6.93
C PRO A 152 17.65 -0.71 7.24
N GLY A 153 16.84 -0.13 6.38
CA GLY A 153 15.40 0.08 6.60
C GLY A 153 15.06 1.55 6.87
N SER A 154 13.77 1.84 6.92
CA SER A 154 13.25 3.19 7.12
C SER A 154 12.61 3.41 8.50
N ARG A 155 12.43 2.33 9.27
CA ARG A 155 11.80 2.37 10.59
C ARG A 155 12.82 2.19 11.69
N LYS A 156 12.66 2.91 12.82
CA LYS A 156 13.55 2.85 13.97
C LYS A 156 13.86 1.40 14.39
N GLN A 157 12.85 0.55 14.51
CA GLN A 157 13.02 -0.86 14.90
C GLN A 157 13.81 -1.68 13.88
N GLU A 158 13.66 -1.39 12.58
CA GLU A 158 14.43 -2.04 11.52
C GLU A 158 15.90 -1.61 11.62
N ILE A 159 16.15 -0.31 11.75
CA ILE A 159 17.50 0.26 11.87
C ILE A 159 18.19 -0.29 13.13
N GLU A 160 17.53 -0.28 14.29
CA GLU A 160 18.10 -0.79 15.55
C GLU A 160 18.51 -2.27 15.47
N LYS A 161 17.77 -3.08 14.69
CA LYS A 161 18.10 -4.50 14.51
C LYS A 161 19.17 -4.76 13.46
N PHE A 162 19.12 -4.06 12.33
CA PHE A 162 19.99 -4.35 11.19
C PHE A 162 21.31 -3.59 11.22
N LEU A 163 21.34 -2.39 11.83
CA LEU A 163 22.54 -1.58 11.86
C LEU A 163 23.76 -2.29 12.51
N PRO A 164 23.63 -2.99 13.65
CA PRO A 164 24.74 -3.73 14.23
C PRO A 164 25.31 -4.79 13.26
N VAL A 165 24.46 -5.55 12.60
CA VAL A 165 24.85 -6.58 11.62
C VAL A 165 25.54 -5.96 10.41
N ILE A 166 25.03 -4.84 9.92
CA ILE A 166 25.64 -4.10 8.80
C ILE A 166 27.03 -3.56 9.18
N VAL A 167 27.19 -3.03 10.39
CA VAL A 167 28.48 -2.54 10.89
C VAL A 167 29.49 -3.68 10.99
N GLU A 168 29.07 -4.85 11.49
CA GLU A 168 29.91 -6.05 11.54
C GLU A 168 30.32 -6.52 10.13
N LEU A 169 29.38 -6.54 9.19
CA LEU A 169 29.64 -6.89 7.79
C LEU A 169 30.71 -5.96 7.18
N VAL A 170 30.55 -4.64 7.35
CA VAL A 170 31.48 -3.66 6.77
C VAL A 170 32.89 -3.76 7.39
N ARG A 171 32.97 -4.18 8.65
CA ARG A 171 34.25 -4.40 9.34
C ARG A 171 34.95 -5.72 8.99
N ASN A 172 34.23 -6.64 8.34
CA ASN A 172 34.78 -7.94 7.97
C ASN A 172 35.91 -7.77 6.94
N GLU A 173 37.03 -8.40 7.18
CA GLU A 173 38.21 -8.29 6.30
C GLU A 173 37.97 -8.77 4.87
N LYS A 174 37.05 -9.73 4.68
CA LYS A 174 36.68 -10.23 3.34
C LYS A 174 36.02 -9.18 2.44
N VAL A 175 35.44 -8.13 3.02
CA VAL A 175 34.76 -7.04 2.27
C VAL A 175 35.40 -5.68 2.52
N LYS A 176 36.54 -5.62 3.19
CA LYS A 176 37.24 -4.40 3.61
C LYS A 176 37.61 -3.47 2.43
N ASN A 177 37.83 -4.03 1.26
CA ASN A 177 38.18 -3.29 0.06
C ASN A 177 36.97 -2.81 -0.77
N GLU A 178 35.76 -3.18 -0.36
CA GLU A 178 34.56 -2.77 -1.05
C GLU A 178 34.14 -1.34 -0.65
N LYS A 179 33.60 -0.61 -1.61
CA LYS A 179 33.07 0.74 -1.37
C LYS A 179 31.61 0.66 -0.94
N PHE A 180 31.31 1.04 0.29
CA PHE A 180 29.95 1.05 0.82
C PHE A 180 29.33 2.44 0.83
N LEU A 181 28.04 2.51 0.56
CA LEU A 181 27.18 3.66 0.78
C LEU A 181 26.01 3.25 1.70
N MET A 182 25.66 4.08 2.66
CA MET A 182 24.49 3.88 3.52
C MET A 182 23.52 5.05 3.33
N LYS A 183 22.24 4.72 3.20
CA LYS A 183 21.16 5.71 3.05
C LYS A 183 20.08 5.52 4.14
#